data_8990d2c7c86da28792b8b7f160431904
#
_entry.id   8990d2c7c86da28792b8b7f160431904
#
_cell.length_a   1.000
_cell.length_b   1.000
_cell.length_c   1.000
_cell.angle_alpha   90.00
_cell.angle_beta   90.00
_cell.angle_gamma   90.00
#
_symmetry.space_group_name_H-M   'P 1'
#
loop_
_entity.id
_entity.type
_entity.pdbx_description
1 polymer ?
#
loop_
_entity_poly.entity_id
_entity_poly.type
_entity_poly.pdbx_seq_one_letter_code
_entity_poly.pdbx_strand_id
1 'polypeptide(L)'
;FSDIMEIAKTYLSVNDNPKFAAYVHSEVLNFLNTKYNFNAESIYITLLHKYKDTIWPALSSALLAGAEHGVAYSQLRFILGSHIGFQSGLLINNYGEDFLLRWCKDNAPIAPQRLASMIPVYRSDGSKRFSDIMLKLLDLFGDDKEVLSNLSWNMGEFAWTGSVIPLFQTQLAALHELENHKHYTVIRWAKQLIENTEQNIKKETDREAFERLIRN
;
A
#
# COMPACT_ATOMS: atom_id res chain seq x y z
N PHE A 1 3.09 22.85 -14.57
CA PHE A 1 2.42 21.53 -14.53
C PHE A 1 1.34 21.48 -13.45
N SER A 2 1.63 21.94 -12.22
CA SER A 2 0.66 21.95 -11.11
C SER A 2 -0.63 22.69 -11.45
N ASP A 3 -0.54 23.90 -12.00
CA ASP A 3 -1.70 24.71 -12.35
C ASP A 3 -2.56 24.08 -13.45
N ILE A 4 -1.90 23.43 -14.43
CA ILE A 4 -2.58 22.69 -15.50
C ILE A 4 -3.34 21.50 -14.93
N MET A 5 -2.78 20.79 -13.95
CA MET A 5 -3.43 19.65 -13.31
C MET A 5 -4.61 20.08 -12.45
N GLU A 6 -4.54 21.23 -11.77
CA GLU A 6 -5.69 21.78 -11.01
C GLU A 6 -6.83 22.21 -11.95
N ILE A 7 -6.51 22.81 -13.11
CA ILE A 7 -7.51 23.12 -14.14
C ILE A 7 -8.14 21.84 -14.68
N ALA A 8 -7.31 20.82 -15.02
CA ALA A 8 -7.80 19.55 -15.52
C ALA A 8 -8.69 18.83 -14.50
N LYS A 9 -8.29 18.81 -13.21
CA LYS A 9 -9.07 18.27 -12.11
C LYS A 9 -10.42 18.96 -11.98
N THR A 10 -10.43 20.29 -11.97
CA THR A 10 -11.65 21.08 -11.88
C THR A 10 -12.57 20.81 -13.06
N TYR A 11 -12.04 20.76 -14.28
CA TYR A 11 -12.82 20.43 -15.48
C TYR A 11 -13.44 19.04 -15.37
N LEU A 12 -12.65 18.01 -15.03
CA LEU A 12 -13.10 16.62 -14.93
C LEU A 12 -14.09 16.39 -13.78
N SER A 13 -14.02 17.18 -12.72
CA SER A 13 -14.98 17.05 -11.60
C SER A 13 -16.42 17.39 -12.01
N VAL A 14 -16.58 18.37 -12.91
CA VAL A 14 -17.89 18.86 -13.34
C VAL A 14 -18.34 18.35 -14.71
N ASN A 15 -17.40 17.95 -15.59
CA ASN A 15 -17.70 17.46 -16.93
C ASN A 15 -17.41 15.96 -17.04
N ASP A 16 -18.28 15.22 -17.73
CA ASP A 16 -18.03 13.83 -18.07
C ASP A 16 -17.31 13.74 -19.42
N ASN A 17 -16.00 13.51 -19.38
CA ASN A 17 -15.15 13.42 -20.57
C ASN A 17 -14.07 12.33 -20.42
N PRO A 18 -14.44 11.04 -20.67
CA PRO A 18 -13.51 9.93 -20.55
C PRO A 18 -12.26 10.04 -21.43
N LYS A 19 -12.39 10.61 -22.64
CA LYS A 19 -11.25 10.80 -23.55
C LYS A 19 -10.23 11.78 -22.97
N PHE A 20 -10.72 12.89 -22.40
CA PHE A 20 -9.86 13.86 -21.75
C PHE A 20 -9.26 13.29 -20.46
N ALA A 21 -10.01 12.50 -19.70
CA ALA A 21 -9.49 11.80 -18.53
C ALA A 21 -8.35 10.83 -18.86
N ALA A 22 -8.48 10.05 -19.94
CA ALA A 22 -7.42 9.17 -20.43
C ALA A 22 -6.17 9.97 -20.88
N TYR A 23 -6.36 11.09 -21.58
CA TYR A 23 -5.26 11.98 -21.95
C TYR A 23 -4.56 12.55 -20.71
N VAL A 24 -5.30 13.11 -19.77
CA VAL A 24 -4.74 13.65 -18.51
C VAL A 24 -3.97 12.58 -17.74
N HIS A 25 -4.50 11.37 -17.65
CA HIS A 25 -3.81 10.26 -17.01
C HIS A 25 -2.48 9.91 -17.71
N SER A 26 -2.47 9.88 -19.04
CA SER A 26 -1.25 9.66 -19.82
C SER A 26 -0.19 10.73 -19.54
N GLU A 27 -0.58 12.00 -19.50
CA GLU A 27 0.32 13.10 -19.17
C GLU A 27 0.88 13.03 -17.74
N VAL A 28 0.02 12.60 -16.79
CA VAL A 28 0.46 12.35 -15.40
C VAL A 28 1.49 11.23 -15.35
N LEU A 29 1.26 10.11 -16.02
CA LEU A 29 2.22 9.00 -16.09
C LEU A 29 3.55 9.44 -16.70
N ASN A 30 3.52 10.19 -17.82
CA ASN A 30 4.71 10.75 -18.45
C ASN A 30 5.48 11.66 -17.49
N PHE A 31 4.78 12.48 -16.74
CA PHE A 31 5.37 13.37 -15.75
C PHE A 31 6.00 12.60 -14.57
N LEU A 32 5.31 11.59 -14.05
CA LEU A 32 5.81 10.74 -12.98
C LEU A 32 7.09 9.98 -13.37
N ASN A 33 7.30 9.70 -14.67
CA ASN A 33 8.55 9.11 -15.18
C ASN A 33 9.74 10.08 -15.14
N THR A 34 9.49 11.37 -15.06
CA THR A 34 10.55 12.39 -15.17
C THR A 34 10.83 13.14 -13.88
N LYS A 35 9.83 13.31 -13.01
CA LYS A 35 9.93 14.13 -11.80
C LYS A 35 9.03 13.59 -10.68
N TYR A 36 9.53 13.65 -9.46
CA TYR A 36 8.73 13.40 -8.27
C TYR A 36 7.72 14.54 -8.05
N ASN A 37 6.43 14.20 -7.88
CA ASN A 37 5.38 15.20 -7.73
C ASN A 37 4.31 14.77 -6.71
N PHE A 38 4.33 15.37 -5.53
CA PHE A 38 3.32 15.16 -4.48
C PHE A 38 1.90 15.58 -4.89
N ASN A 39 1.75 16.50 -5.83
CA ASN A 39 0.44 17.01 -6.25
C ASN A 39 -0.33 16.06 -7.17
N ALA A 40 0.29 14.97 -7.64
CA ALA A 40 -0.40 13.99 -8.49
C ALA A 40 -1.51 13.25 -7.73
N GLU A 41 -1.46 13.15 -6.40
CA GLU A 41 -2.52 12.51 -5.61
C GLU A 41 -3.89 13.16 -5.84
N SER A 42 -3.97 14.48 -5.87
CA SER A 42 -5.23 15.20 -6.00
C SER A 42 -5.95 14.92 -7.32
N ILE A 43 -5.22 14.82 -8.43
CA ILE A 43 -5.81 14.46 -9.72
C ILE A 43 -6.19 12.98 -9.77
N TYR A 44 -5.39 12.08 -9.14
CA TYR A 44 -5.74 10.67 -9.05
C TYR A 44 -7.02 10.41 -8.27
N ILE A 45 -7.31 11.17 -7.22
CA ILE A 45 -8.60 11.09 -6.51
C ILE A 45 -9.75 11.28 -7.51
N THR A 46 -9.70 12.33 -8.33
CA THR A 46 -10.75 12.60 -9.33
C THR A 46 -10.82 11.52 -10.40
N LEU A 47 -9.67 11.10 -10.93
CA LEU A 47 -9.60 10.07 -11.97
C LEU A 47 -10.13 8.71 -11.49
N LEU A 48 -9.79 8.29 -10.29
CA LEU A 48 -10.21 7.00 -9.72
C LEU A 48 -11.67 7.01 -9.28
N HIS A 49 -12.19 8.13 -8.79
CA HIS A 49 -13.61 8.21 -8.43
C HIS A 49 -14.53 8.15 -9.66
N LYS A 50 -14.17 8.80 -10.76
CA LYS A 50 -15.08 8.99 -11.88
C LYS A 50 -14.70 8.21 -13.13
N TYR A 51 -13.41 7.93 -13.34
CA TYR A 51 -12.89 7.37 -14.58
C TYR A 51 -12.02 6.13 -14.39
N LYS A 52 -12.16 5.43 -13.26
CA LYS A 52 -11.30 4.29 -12.91
C LYS A 52 -11.18 3.25 -14.03
N ASP A 53 -12.29 2.89 -14.67
CA ASP A 53 -12.29 1.88 -15.73
C ASP A 53 -11.63 2.41 -17.02
N THR A 54 -11.75 3.70 -17.29
CA THR A 54 -11.12 4.36 -18.44
C THR A 54 -9.60 4.39 -18.32
N ILE A 55 -9.08 4.66 -17.10
CA ILE A 55 -7.62 4.80 -16.89
C ILE A 55 -6.95 3.46 -16.56
N TRP A 56 -7.69 2.43 -16.17
CA TRP A 56 -7.14 1.15 -15.71
C TRP A 56 -6.16 0.51 -16.69
N PRO A 57 -6.42 0.44 -18.01
CA PRO A 57 -5.48 -0.24 -18.92
C PRO A 57 -4.07 0.38 -18.88
N ALA A 58 -3.97 1.71 -18.90
CA ALA A 58 -2.68 2.40 -18.83
C ALA A 58 -2.06 2.33 -17.43
N LEU A 59 -2.88 2.47 -16.37
CA LEU A 59 -2.45 2.35 -14.98
C LEU A 59 -1.91 0.93 -14.69
N SER A 60 -2.65 -0.10 -15.06
CA SER A 60 -2.25 -1.50 -14.92
C SER A 60 -0.94 -1.79 -15.64
N SER A 61 -0.79 -1.32 -16.87
CA SER A 61 0.45 -1.44 -17.64
C SER A 61 1.62 -0.78 -16.92
N ALA A 62 1.44 0.43 -16.39
CA ALA A 62 2.48 1.14 -15.63
C ALA A 62 2.84 0.43 -14.31
N LEU A 63 1.87 -0.19 -13.63
CA LEU A 63 2.12 -0.99 -12.42
C LEU A 63 2.88 -2.29 -12.73
N LEU A 64 2.63 -2.90 -13.88
CA LEU A 64 3.32 -4.12 -14.32
C LEU A 64 4.71 -3.86 -14.89
N ALA A 65 4.95 -2.66 -15.41
CA ALA A 65 6.25 -2.28 -15.90
C ALA A 65 7.29 -2.40 -14.76
N GLY A 66 8.42 -3.07 -15.05
CA GLY A 66 9.41 -3.42 -14.03
C GLY A 66 10.08 -2.23 -13.38
N ALA A 67 10.81 -2.50 -12.31
CA ALA A 67 11.68 -1.52 -11.63
C ALA A 67 12.71 -0.88 -12.56
N GLU A 68 12.97 -1.48 -13.69
CA GLU A 68 13.84 -0.98 -14.77
C GLU A 68 13.30 0.32 -15.41
N HIS A 69 12.01 0.56 -15.32
CA HIS A 69 11.34 1.82 -15.68
C HIS A 69 11.04 2.70 -14.44
N GLY A 70 11.59 2.38 -13.38
CA GLY A 70 11.94 2.83 -12.03
C GLY A 70 11.07 3.90 -11.39
N VAL A 71 10.93 5.07 -11.96
CA VAL A 71 10.39 6.23 -11.23
C VAL A 71 8.87 6.18 -11.17
N ALA A 72 8.18 5.83 -12.25
CA ALA A 72 6.72 5.84 -12.26
C ALA A 72 6.09 4.83 -11.28
N TYR A 73 6.64 3.61 -11.20
CA TYR A 73 6.11 2.62 -10.27
C TYR A 73 6.22 3.06 -8.81
N SER A 74 7.38 3.52 -8.37
CA SER A 74 7.55 3.94 -6.97
C SER A 74 6.67 5.13 -6.61
N GLN A 75 6.44 6.04 -7.54
CA GLN A 75 5.50 7.15 -7.35
C GLN A 75 4.04 6.69 -7.35
N LEU A 76 3.67 5.80 -8.27
CA LEU A 76 2.33 5.20 -8.29
C LEU A 76 2.05 4.40 -7.01
N ARG A 77 3.01 3.61 -6.55
CA ARG A 77 2.92 2.91 -5.26
C ARG A 77 2.63 3.89 -4.14
N PHE A 78 3.37 4.99 -4.08
CA PHE A 78 3.16 6.02 -3.07
C PHE A 78 1.78 6.67 -3.19
N ILE A 79 1.35 7.07 -4.39
CA ILE A 79 0.06 7.72 -4.62
C ILE A 79 -1.11 6.78 -4.33
N LEU A 80 -1.03 5.52 -4.77
CA LEU A 80 -2.14 4.57 -4.69
C LEU A 80 -2.26 3.89 -3.32
N GLY A 81 -1.13 3.67 -2.65
CA GLY A 81 -1.02 2.92 -1.40
C GLY A 81 -0.49 3.71 -0.21
N SER A 82 -0.33 5.03 -0.34
CA SER A 82 0.28 5.83 0.74
C SER A 82 -0.55 5.83 2.00
N HIS A 83 0.11 5.49 3.10
CA HIS A 83 -0.39 5.60 4.47
C HIS A 83 0.02 6.91 5.16
N ILE A 84 0.77 7.79 4.49
CA ILE A 84 1.42 8.99 5.09
C ILE A 84 0.50 10.22 5.09
N GLY A 85 -0.78 10.06 4.82
CA GLY A 85 -1.73 11.16 4.90
C GLY A 85 -2.89 10.83 5.82
N PHE A 86 -3.17 11.69 6.79
CA PHE A 86 -4.25 11.56 7.77
C PHE A 86 -5.68 11.49 7.17
N GLN A 87 -5.84 11.41 5.85
CA GLN A 87 -7.14 11.50 5.16
C GLN A 87 -7.39 10.46 4.07
N SER A 88 -6.44 9.65 3.70
CA SER A 88 -6.63 8.83 2.51
C SER A 88 -7.03 7.40 2.85
N GLY A 89 -8.27 7.08 2.58
CA GLY A 89 -8.54 5.73 2.14
C GLY A 89 -7.59 5.43 0.96
N LEU A 90 -6.92 4.27 0.99
CA LEU A 90 -5.99 3.87 -0.05
C LEU A 90 -6.68 3.98 -1.42
N LEU A 91 -6.13 4.78 -2.32
CA LEU A 91 -6.76 5.04 -3.62
C LEU A 91 -6.92 3.76 -4.45
N ILE A 92 -6.04 2.78 -4.26
CA ILE A 92 -6.14 1.47 -4.92
C ILE A 92 -7.45 0.75 -4.58
N ASN A 93 -8.03 0.97 -3.40
CA ASN A 93 -9.28 0.34 -2.98
C ASN A 93 -10.50 0.75 -3.82
N ASN A 94 -10.41 1.83 -4.62
CA ASN A 94 -11.49 2.22 -5.55
C ASN A 94 -11.82 1.12 -6.58
N TYR A 95 -10.90 0.19 -6.83
CA TYR A 95 -11.15 -0.94 -7.75
C TYR A 95 -11.88 -2.11 -7.09
N GLY A 96 -11.85 -2.21 -5.76
CA GLY A 96 -12.43 -3.32 -5.02
C GLY A 96 -11.56 -4.59 -5.03
N GLU A 97 -11.68 -5.37 -3.97
CA GLU A 97 -10.81 -6.52 -3.70
C GLU A 97 -10.87 -7.59 -4.79
N ASP A 98 -12.07 -8.00 -5.20
CA ASP A 98 -12.25 -9.08 -6.18
C ASP A 98 -11.67 -8.71 -7.56
N PHE A 99 -11.74 -7.45 -7.93
CA PHE A 99 -11.13 -6.96 -9.16
C PHE A 99 -9.61 -7.02 -9.07
N LEU A 100 -9.03 -6.52 -7.99
CA LEU A 100 -7.59 -6.51 -7.77
C LEU A 100 -7.00 -7.92 -7.67
N LEU A 101 -7.68 -8.82 -6.97
CA LEU A 101 -7.23 -10.21 -6.86
C LEU A 101 -7.34 -10.97 -8.19
N ARG A 102 -8.33 -10.65 -9.03
CA ARG A 102 -8.41 -11.19 -10.38
C ARG A 102 -7.27 -10.68 -11.25
N TRP A 103 -6.99 -9.38 -11.21
CA TRP A 103 -5.83 -8.79 -11.88
C TRP A 103 -4.52 -9.45 -11.46
N CYS A 104 -4.36 -9.78 -10.16
CA CYS A 104 -3.21 -10.51 -9.66
C CYS A 104 -3.09 -11.92 -10.28
N LYS A 105 -4.20 -12.66 -10.40
CA LYS A 105 -4.21 -13.99 -11.01
C LYS A 105 -3.84 -13.94 -12.49
N ASP A 106 -4.37 -12.95 -13.21
CA ASP A 106 -4.16 -12.80 -14.65
C ASP A 106 -2.73 -12.33 -15.00
N ASN A 107 -2.03 -11.71 -14.03
CA ASN A 107 -0.72 -11.08 -14.23
C ASN A 107 0.35 -11.54 -13.21
N ALA A 108 0.22 -12.78 -12.72
CA ALA A 108 1.24 -13.34 -11.84
C ALA A 108 2.56 -13.63 -12.63
N PRO A 109 3.73 -13.52 -11.97
CA PRO A 109 3.94 -13.22 -10.55
C PRO A 109 3.99 -11.72 -10.22
N ILE A 110 4.01 -10.83 -11.20
CA ILE A 110 4.32 -9.40 -10.99
C ILE A 110 3.21 -8.66 -10.22
N ALA A 111 1.95 -8.82 -10.65
CA ALA A 111 0.83 -8.08 -10.06
C ALA A 111 0.62 -8.36 -8.56
N PRO A 112 0.69 -9.62 -8.05
CA PRO A 112 0.59 -9.87 -6.61
C PRO A 112 1.69 -9.17 -5.81
N GLN A 113 2.92 -9.16 -6.31
CA GLN A 113 4.05 -8.48 -5.67
C GLN A 113 3.83 -6.97 -5.60
N ARG A 114 3.31 -6.36 -6.67
CA ARG A 114 2.95 -4.94 -6.72
C ARG A 114 1.82 -4.61 -5.76
N LEU A 115 0.77 -5.41 -5.79
CA LEU A 115 -0.40 -5.22 -4.92
C LEU A 115 -0.02 -5.31 -3.43
N ALA A 116 0.82 -6.25 -3.05
CA ALA A 116 1.31 -6.43 -1.68
C ALA A 116 1.95 -5.17 -1.08
N SER A 117 2.55 -4.32 -1.91
CA SER A 117 3.18 -3.08 -1.47
C SER A 117 2.21 -1.89 -1.36
N MET A 118 0.95 -2.04 -1.79
CA MET A 118 -0.01 -0.92 -1.91
C MET A 118 -1.30 -1.12 -1.11
N ILE A 119 -1.60 -2.34 -0.66
CA ILE A 119 -2.85 -2.64 0.06
C ILE A 119 -2.76 -2.29 1.55
N PRO A 120 -3.90 -2.02 2.20
CA PRO A 120 -3.92 -1.88 3.65
C PRO A 120 -3.56 -3.22 4.30
N VAL A 121 -2.58 -3.20 5.19
CA VAL A 121 -2.21 -4.39 5.97
C VAL A 121 -3.26 -4.66 7.04
N TYR A 122 -3.71 -3.60 7.73
CA TYR A 122 -4.69 -3.71 8.81
C TYR A 122 -6.04 -3.14 8.39
N ARG A 123 -7.11 -3.63 9.03
CA ARG A 123 -8.47 -3.09 8.86
C ARG A 123 -8.54 -1.65 9.36
N SER A 124 -9.35 -0.84 8.71
CA SER A 124 -9.60 0.56 9.10
C SER A 124 -10.63 0.72 10.23
N ASP A 125 -11.23 -0.39 10.71
CA ASP A 125 -12.26 -0.41 11.75
C ASP A 125 -11.73 -0.27 13.18
N GLY A 126 -10.43 -0.10 13.33
CA GLY A 126 -9.74 -0.01 14.62
C GLY A 126 -9.51 -1.35 15.31
N SER A 127 -9.95 -2.47 14.75
CA SER A 127 -9.75 -3.81 15.31
C SER A 127 -8.30 -4.24 15.33
N LYS A 128 -7.47 -3.58 14.52
CA LYS A 128 -6.04 -3.87 14.33
C LYS A 128 -5.76 -5.30 13.82
N ARG A 129 -6.75 -5.95 13.24
CA ARG A 129 -6.63 -7.24 12.56
C ARG A 129 -6.17 -7.03 11.13
N PHE A 130 -5.63 -8.06 10.52
CA PHE A 130 -5.28 -8.01 9.11
C PHE A 130 -6.50 -7.73 8.23
N SER A 131 -6.27 -6.97 7.16
CA SER A 131 -7.31 -6.67 6.18
C SER A 131 -7.70 -7.91 5.38
N ASP A 132 -8.95 -7.95 4.91
CA ASP A 132 -9.46 -9.10 4.16
C ASP A 132 -8.69 -9.28 2.84
N ILE A 133 -8.33 -8.18 2.16
CA ILE A 133 -7.54 -8.24 0.93
C ILE A 133 -6.13 -8.80 1.18
N MET A 134 -5.48 -8.46 2.29
CA MET A 134 -4.19 -9.03 2.66
C MET A 134 -4.30 -10.54 2.91
N LEU A 135 -5.29 -10.98 3.68
CA LEU A 135 -5.50 -12.40 3.97
C LEU A 135 -5.78 -13.19 2.69
N LYS A 136 -6.65 -12.69 1.80
CA LYS A 136 -6.92 -13.30 0.48
C LYS A 136 -5.68 -13.33 -0.41
N LEU A 137 -4.83 -12.30 -0.37
CA LEU A 137 -3.58 -12.26 -1.12
C LEU A 137 -2.60 -13.33 -0.61
N LEU A 138 -2.47 -13.50 0.71
CA LEU A 138 -1.69 -14.58 1.32
C LEU A 138 -2.23 -15.95 0.96
N ASP A 139 -3.55 -16.10 0.94
CA ASP A 139 -4.23 -17.34 0.54
C ASP A 139 -3.92 -17.76 -0.90
N LEU A 140 -3.75 -16.81 -1.81
CA LEU A 140 -3.53 -17.06 -3.23
C LEU A 140 -2.05 -17.13 -3.60
N PHE A 141 -1.21 -16.33 -2.94
CA PHE A 141 0.19 -16.09 -3.34
C PHE A 141 1.17 -16.16 -2.16
N GLY A 142 0.80 -16.78 -1.04
CA GLY A 142 1.63 -16.86 0.17
C GLY A 142 2.91 -17.69 0.01
N ASP A 143 3.08 -18.40 -1.11
CA ASP A 143 4.33 -19.09 -1.45
C ASP A 143 5.32 -18.21 -2.23
N ASP A 144 4.90 -17.01 -2.68
CA ASP A 144 5.77 -16.05 -3.34
C ASP A 144 6.52 -15.20 -2.29
N LYS A 145 7.84 -15.35 -2.25
CA LYS A 145 8.70 -14.63 -1.29
C LYS A 145 8.69 -13.12 -1.49
N GLU A 146 8.53 -12.64 -2.72
CA GLU A 146 8.45 -11.21 -3.00
C GLU A 146 7.14 -10.60 -2.50
N VAL A 147 6.04 -11.35 -2.56
CA VAL A 147 4.77 -10.95 -1.94
C VAL A 147 4.96 -10.78 -0.44
N LEU A 148 5.56 -11.78 0.24
CA LEU A 148 5.81 -11.73 1.68
C LEU A 148 6.77 -10.58 2.06
N SER A 149 7.82 -10.37 1.26
CA SER A 149 8.76 -9.27 1.44
C SER A 149 8.09 -7.90 1.34
N ASN A 150 7.25 -7.69 0.31
CA ASN A 150 6.53 -6.45 0.11
C ASN A 150 5.47 -6.18 1.20
N LEU A 151 4.81 -7.23 1.70
CA LEU A 151 3.93 -7.11 2.86
C LEU A 151 4.71 -6.73 4.12
N SER A 152 5.89 -7.32 4.36
CA SER A 152 6.74 -6.96 5.49
C SER A 152 7.14 -5.49 5.46
N TRP A 153 7.52 -5.01 4.28
CA TRP A 153 7.86 -3.60 4.07
C TRP A 153 6.66 -2.70 4.39
N ASN A 154 5.50 -3.03 3.85
CA ASN A 154 4.25 -2.28 4.03
C ASN A 154 3.80 -2.27 5.51
N MET A 155 4.01 -3.37 6.26
CA MET A 155 3.76 -3.45 7.71
C MET A 155 4.66 -2.53 8.52
N GLY A 156 5.85 -2.22 8.05
CA GLY A 156 6.83 -1.36 8.71
C GLY A 156 6.61 0.14 8.45
N GLU A 157 5.77 0.51 7.49
CA GLU A 157 5.48 1.91 7.16
C GLU A 157 4.39 2.48 8.09
N PHE A 158 4.77 2.97 9.26
CA PHE A 158 3.84 3.62 10.18
C PHE A 158 4.46 4.85 10.87
N ALA A 159 3.63 5.83 11.19
CA ALA A 159 3.98 6.97 12.02
C ALA A 159 3.33 6.83 13.40
N TRP A 160 4.07 7.14 14.46
CA TRP A 160 3.56 7.10 15.83
C TRP A 160 4.04 8.28 16.65
N THR A 161 3.33 8.55 17.74
CA THR A 161 3.73 9.47 18.80
C THR A 161 3.65 8.78 20.16
N GLY A 162 4.63 9.02 21.03
CA GLY A 162 4.70 8.34 22.33
C GLY A 162 5.38 6.96 22.27
N SER A 163 4.98 6.04 23.15
CA SER A 163 5.52 4.67 23.15
C SER A 163 5.07 3.87 21.94
N VAL A 164 5.99 3.19 21.28
CA VAL A 164 5.71 2.28 20.15
C VAL A 164 5.29 0.87 20.62
N ILE A 165 5.50 0.55 21.90
CA ILE A 165 5.22 -0.79 22.46
C ILE A 165 3.78 -1.25 22.23
N PRO A 166 2.72 -0.44 22.46
CA PRO A 166 1.35 -0.86 22.20
C PRO A 166 1.09 -1.20 20.72
N LEU A 167 1.79 -0.53 19.80
CA LEU A 167 1.70 -0.82 18.38
C LEU A 167 2.32 -2.18 18.07
N PHE A 168 3.52 -2.47 18.58
CA PHE A 168 4.16 -3.77 18.41
C PHE A 168 3.36 -4.93 19.04
N GLN A 169 2.76 -4.71 20.21
CA GLN A 169 1.88 -5.72 20.84
C GLN A 169 0.66 -6.03 19.97
N THR A 170 0.10 -5.03 19.33
CA THR A 170 -1.01 -5.20 18.38
C THR A 170 -0.58 -5.97 17.14
N GLN A 171 0.58 -5.63 16.58
CA GLN A 171 1.16 -6.30 15.44
C GLN A 171 1.44 -7.78 15.76
N LEU A 172 1.98 -8.04 16.95
CA LEU A 172 2.24 -9.39 17.45
C LEU A 172 0.95 -10.23 17.54
N ALA A 173 -0.11 -9.65 18.10
CA ALA A 173 -1.41 -10.35 18.20
C ALA A 173 -1.98 -10.72 16.82
N ALA A 174 -1.87 -9.83 15.82
CA ALA A 174 -2.31 -10.13 14.47
C ALA A 174 -1.44 -11.22 13.81
N LEU A 175 -0.12 -11.21 14.01
CA LEU A 175 0.80 -12.20 13.43
C LEU A 175 0.52 -13.62 13.94
N HIS A 176 0.12 -13.79 15.20
CA HIS A 176 -0.27 -15.10 15.76
C HIS A 176 -1.48 -15.72 15.03
N GLU A 177 -2.35 -14.92 14.41
CA GLU A 177 -3.46 -15.46 13.62
C GLU A 177 -2.97 -16.24 12.38
N LEU A 178 -1.73 -15.99 11.91
CA LEU A 178 -1.13 -16.64 10.74
C LEU A 178 -0.35 -17.93 11.07
N GLU A 179 -0.17 -18.29 12.34
CA GLU A 179 0.60 -19.49 12.73
C GLU A 179 -0.04 -20.80 12.27
N ASN A 180 -1.34 -20.79 11.96
CA ASN A 180 -2.07 -21.93 11.42
C ASN A 180 -2.48 -21.74 9.96
N HIS A 181 -1.79 -20.89 9.22
CA HIS A 181 -2.10 -20.64 7.80
C HIS A 181 -1.84 -21.90 6.96
N LYS A 182 -2.57 -22.07 5.86
CA LYS A 182 -2.43 -23.24 4.98
C LYS A 182 -1.09 -23.33 4.24
N HIS A 183 -0.44 -22.18 3.95
CA HIS A 183 0.87 -22.13 3.33
C HIS A 183 1.98 -22.15 4.40
N TYR A 184 2.86 -23.14 4.33
CA TYR A 184 3.99 -23.25 5.25
C TYR A 184 4.94 -22.05 5.19
N THR A 185 5.11 -21.46 4.00
CA THR A 185 5.89 -20.24 3.78
C THR A 185 5.37 -19.07 4.59
N VAL A 186 4.04 -18.89 4.66
CA VAL A 186 3.38 -17.87 5.47
C VAL A 186 3.59 -18.12 6.96
N ILE A 187 3.45 -19.39 7.41
CA ILE A 187 3.70 -19.75 8.81
C ILE A 187 5.12 -19.39 9.22
N ARG A 188 6.12 -19.76 8.40
CA ARG A 188 7.53 -19.46 8.67
C ARG A 188 7.81 -17.96 8.67
N TRP A 189 7.23 -17.23 7.71
CA TRP A 189 7.33 -15.79 7.62
C TRP A 189 6.71 -15.10 8.86
N ALA A 190 5.52 -15.52 9.28
CA ALA A 190 4.87 -14.99 10.48
C ALA A 190 5.71 -15.23 11.74
N LYS A 191 6.26 -16.44 11.94
CA LYS A 191 7.15 -16.76 13.07
C LYS A 191 8.38 -15.87 13.11
N GLN A 192 9.02 -15.62 11.96
CA GLN A 192 10.16 -14.72 11.88
C GLN A 192 9.79 -13.28 12.28
N LEU A 193 8.62 -12.79 11.85
CA LEU A 193 8.12 -11.47 12.23
C LEU A 193 7.74 -11.41 13.72
N ILE A 194 7.16 -12.46 14.28
CA ILE A 194 6.87 -12.59 15.72
C ILE A 194 8.15 -12.43 16.53
N GLU A 195 9.17 -13.23 16.24
CA GLU A 195 10.48 -13.18 16.92
C GLU A 195 11.09 -11.77 16.85
N ASN A 196 11.09 -11.15 15.66
CA ASN A 196 11.60 -9.80 15.47
C ASN A 196 10.81 -8.76 16.27
N THR A 197 9.48 -8.87 16.29
CA THR A 197 8.59 -7.94 17.01
C THR A 197 8.77 -8.06 18.52
N GLU A 198 8.89 -9.29 19.07
CA GLU A 198 9.20 -9.53 20.49
C GLU A 198 10.53 -8.92 20.89
N GLN A 199 11.57 -9.07 20.06
CA GLN A 199 12.86 -8.45 20.30
C GLN A 199 12.76 -6.91 20.29
N ASN A 200 11.97 -6.33 19.40
CA ASN A 200 11.76 -4.89 19.34
C ASN A 200 11.00 -4.38 20.59
N ILE A 201 9.97 -5.10 21.04
CA ILE A 201 9.26 -4.79 22.30
C ILE A 201 10.24 -4.77 23.48
N LYS A 202 11.10 -5.79 23.58
CA LYS A 202 12.10 -5.85 24.63
C LYS A 202 13.06 -4.67 24.59
N LYS A 203 13.64 -4.36 23.43
CA LYS A 203 14.55 -3.23 23.24
C LYS A 203 13.91 -1.90 23.63
N GLU A 204 12.67 -1.66 23.20
CA GLU A 204 11.96 -0.41 23.52
C GLU A 204 11.60 -0.32 25.01
N THR A 205 11.23 -1.45 25.63
CA THR A 205 10.99 -1.50 27.08
C THR A 205 12.25 -1.14 27.88
N ASP A 206 13.40 -1.70 27.50
CA ASP A 206 14.68 -1.42 28.12
C ASP A 206 15.07 0.07 27.91
N ARG A 207 14.86 0.61 26.71
CA ARG A 207 15.11 2.02 26.38
C ARG A 207 14.23 2.95 27.23
N GLU A 208 12.94 2.70 27.33
CA GLU A 208 12.02 3.53 28.12
C GLU A 208 12.34 3.47 29.62
N ALA A 209 12.75 2.31 30.13
CA ALA A 209 13.17 2.15 31.51
C ALA A 209 14.44 2.98 31.81
N PHE A 210 15.43 2.95 30.90
CA PHE A 210 16.64 3.74 31.01
C PHE A 210 16.37 5.26 30.97
N GLU A 211 15.51 5.72 30.04
CA GLU A 211 15.13 7.13 29.95
C GLU A 211 14.43 7.65 31.21
N ARG A 212 13.63 6.81 31.89
CA ARG A 212 13.00 7.17 33.18
C ARG A 212 14.02 7.32 34.28
N LEU A 213 15.07 6.51 34.32
CA LEU A 213 16.14 6.59 35.33
C LEU A 213 16.97 7.85 35.19
N ILE A 214 17.13 8.39 33.98
CA ILE A 214 17.92 9.60 33.73
C ILE A 214 17.12 10.91 34.06
N ARG A 215 15.79 10.84 33.95
CA ARG A 215 14.92 12.01 34.17
C ARG A 215 14.57 12.26 35.64
N ASN A 216 14.82 11.29 36.50
CA ASN A 216 14.66 11.38 37.97
C ASN A 216 16.00 11.70 38.64
#